data_73aadb6ea3a8e143bd05f5dc24e4889d
#
_entry.id   73aadb6ea3a8e143bd05f5dc24e4889d
#
_cell.length_a   1.000
_cell.length_b   1.000
_cell.length_c   1.000
_cell.angle_alpha   90.00
_cell.angle_beta   90.00
_cell.angle_gamma   90.00
#
_symmetry.space_group_name_H-M   'P 1'
#
loop_
_entity.id
_entity.type
_entity.pdbx_description
1 polymer ?
#
loop_
_entity_poly.entity_id
_entity_poly.type
_entity_poly.pdbx_seq_one_letter_code
_entity_poly.pdbx_strand_id
1 'polypeptide(L)'
;MPLRPSKEPYRNNVAAFFENLLPDNRQILERIQRRFGVPSVNAFDLLSQIGRDCVGALQLLPEDQEPPNVKQITSKKLSSEQVAELLSQTVGNPLAGGMDSDEPLRISLAGAQEKTALLLRNGSWRLPTGSTPTTHILKLPLGVNPQGIDLSSSVENEWLCSEIVKGYGLPVAGCTIETFGEFKVLVVERFDRRLSSDRKWYMRLPQEDFCQACGIPPALKYENDGGPGILRIMEMLIGSEQAEQDRRQFMRAQVIFWLLAAIDGHAKNFSIFLLPGGSYRLTPCYDVLSAYPVMGHGRGKLAPEKIRMAMAVHGKNRHYRWKEIQARHWIETARRCGIAEMRSVIEEVITTTPQVIRHAQSQIPKGFPDLIADSVFDGLNAAAKQLRNDLAKP
;
A
#
# COMPACT_ATOMS: atom_id res chain seq x y z
N MET A 1 -15.32 -0.04 9.47
CA MET A 1 -16.29 -0.18 10.60
C MET A 1 -17.37 0.86 10.41
N PRO A 2 -18.60 0.50 10.01
CA PRO A 2 -19.65 1.50 9.73
C PRO A 2 -20.03 2.21 11.01
N LEU A 3 -20.12 3.54 10.95
CA LEU A 3 -20.62 4.35 12.06
C LEU A 3 -22.08 3.99 12.32
N ARG A 4 -22.38 3.50 13.51
CA ARG A 4 -23.76 3.18 13.91
C ARG A 4 -24.45 4.44 14.44
N PRO A 5 -25.73 4.70 14.09
CA PRO A 5 -26.47 5.83 14.61
C PRO A 5 -26.85 5.66 16.10
N SER A 6 -26.53 4.54 16.73
CA SER A 6 -26.82 4.26 18.14
C SER A 6 -25.68 4.69 19.06
N LYS A 7 -26.02 5.07 20.29
CA LYS A 7 -25.06 5.35 21.37
C LYS A 7 -24.45 4.06 21.97
N GLU A 8 -24.79 2.88 21.45
CA GLU A 8 -24.25 1.62 21.95
C GLU A 8 -22.79 1.48 21.54
N PRO A 9 -21.89 1.13 22.48
CA PRO A 9 -20.48 0.94 22.19
C PRO A 9 -20.28 -0.25 21.23
N TYR A 10 -19.32 -0.13 20.33
CA TYR A 10 -18.86 -1.27 19.54
C TYR A 10 -18.17 -2.28 20.47
N ARG A 11 -18.57 -3.54 20.42
CA ARG A 11 -18.02 -4.58 21.31
C ARG A 11 -17.05 -5.53 20.62
N ASN A 12 -17.13 -5.65 19.29
CA ASN A 12 -16.33 -6.60 18.52
C ASN A 12 -15.47 -5.87 17.48
N ASN A 13 -14.27 -6.39 17.24
CA ASN A 13 -13.34 -5.95 16.18
C ASN A 13 -12.83 -4.50 16.27
N VAL A 14 -13.11 -3.78 17.36
CA VAL A 14 -12.63 -2.40 17.55
C VAL A 14 -11.11 -2.36 17.61
N ALA A 15 -10.50 -3.25 18.38
CA ALA A 15 -9.04 -3.33 18.49
C ALA A 15 -8.41 -3.61 17.12
N ALA A 16 -8.92 -4.61 16.39
CA ALA A 16 -8.44 -4.96 15.06
C ALA A 16 -8.50 -3.78 14.08
N PHE A 17 -9.58 -2.97 14.14
CA PHE A 17 -9.71 -1.78 13.29
C PHE A 17 -8.57 -0.78 13.55
N PHE A 18 -8.33 -0.44 14.81
CA PHE A 18 -7.32 0.56 15.18
C PHE A 18 -5.88 0.04 15.06
N GLU A 19 -5.65 -1.24 15.33
CA GLU A 19 -4.36 -1.89 15.08
C GLU A 19 -3.92 -1.79 13.62
N ASN A 20 -4.85 -1.88 12.66
CA ASN A 20 -4.57 -1.74 11.24
C ASN A 20 -4.14 -0.33 10.81
N LEU A 21 -4.33 0.69 11.64
CA LEU A 21 -3.81 2.03 11.40
C LEU A 21 -2.33 2.17 11.76
N LEU A 22 -1.79 1.24 12.55
CA LEU A 22 -0.41 1.28 13.06
C LEU A 22 0.57 0.57 12.11
N PRO A 23 1.88 0.87 12.22
CA PRO A 23 2.92 0.06 11.58
C PRO A 23 2.84 -1.41 12.00
N ASP A 24 3.09 -2.32 11.04
CA ASP A 24 3.07 -3.78 11.29
C ASP A 24 4.39 -4.28 11.94
N ASN A 25 5.44 -3.44 11.95
CA ASN A 25 6.76 -3.80 12.47
C ASN A 25 6.88 -3.49 13.97
N ARG A 26 7.13 -4.52 14.79
CA ARG A 26 7.27 -4.42 16.25
C ARG A 26 8.35 -3.42 16.68
N GLN A 27 9.48 -3.39 15.98
CA GLN A 27 10.58 -2.47 16.32
C GLN A 27 10.19 -1.02 16.08
N ILE A 28 9.40 -0.74 15.04
CA ILE A 28 8.85 0.60 14.78
C ILE A 28 7.89 0.99 15.91
N LEU A 29 6.98 0.10 16.32
CA LEU A 29 6.05 0.35 17.42
C LEU A 29 6.77 0.64 18.74
N GLU A 30 7.80 -0.15 19.09
CA GLU A 30 8.60 0.05 20.31
C GLU A 30 9.43 1.35 20.26
N ARG A 31 9.87 1.78 19.09
CA ARG A 31 10.52 3.08 18.92
C ARG A 31 9.54 4.24 19.12
N ILE A 32 8.32 4.13 18.56
CA ILE A 32 7.25 5.12 18.78
C ILE A 32 6.90 5.17 20.27
N GLN A 33 6.72 4.01 20.92
CA GLN A 33 6.46 3.91 22.37
C GLN A 33 7.50 4.69 23.18
N ARG A 34 8.78 4.42 22.91
CA ARG A 34 9.89 5.10 23.62
C ARG A 34 9.92 6.60 23.35
N ARG A 35 9.71 7.01 22.09
CA ARG A 35 9.74 8.43 21.68
C ARG A 35 8.65 9.25 22.38
N PHE A 36 7.46 8.68 22.55
CA PHE A 36 6.32 9.38 23.13
C PHE A 36 6.08 9.03 24.61
N GLY A 37 6.88 8.13 25.20
CA GLY A 37 6.78 7.76 26.62
C GLY A 37 5.47 7.08 26.99
N VAL A 38 4.81 6.39 26.03
CA VAL A 38 3.53 5.73 26.30
C VAL A 38 3.71 4.37 27.00
N PRO A 39 2.71 3.90 27.80
CA PRO A 39 2.84 2.71 28.64
C PRO A 39 3.07 1.42 27.85
N SER A 40 2.46 1.28 26.68
CA SER A 40 2.53 0.05 25.89
C SER A 40 2.51 0.32 24.38
N VAL A 41 2.69 -0.75 23.58
CA VAL A 41 2.57 -0.73 22.12
C VAL A 41 1.15 -1.05 21.63
N ASN A 42 0.14 -1.07 22.52
CA ASN A 42 -1.23 -1.29 22.10
C ASN A 42 -1.77 -0.09 21.28
N ALA A 43 -2.81 -0.33 20.51
CA ALA A 43 -3.33 0.67 19.58
C ALA A 43 -3.82 1.95 20.29
N PHE A 44 -4.43 1.83 21.47
CA PHE A 44 -4.93 2.98 22.22
C PHE A 44 -3.78 3.89 22.67
N ASP A 45 -2.76 3.33 23.32
CA ASP A 45 -1.62 4.09 23.83
C ASP A 45 -0.86 4.80 22.71
N LEU A 46 -0.56 4.09 21.61
CA LEU A 46 0.17 4.68 20.50
C LEU A 46 -0.66 5.74 19.75
N LEU A 47 -1.90 5.42 19.39
CA LEU A 47 -2.75 6.31 18.61
C LEU A 47 -3.18 7.56 19.39
N SER A 48 -3.21 7.52 20.73
CA SER A 48 -3.41 8.72 21.54
C SER A 48 -2.36 9.80 21.26
N GLN A 49 -1.15 9.39 20.83
CA GLN A 49 -0.05 10.28 20.51
C GLN A 49 0.08 10.57 19.02
N ILE A 50 0.00 9.53 18.16
CA ILE A 50 0.27 9.67 16.72
C ILE A 50 -0.99 9.67 15.84
N GLY A 51 -2.18 9.54 16.41
CA GLY A 51 -3.44 9.40 15.67
C GLY A 51 -4.02 10.69 15.09
N ARG A 52 -3.30 11.81 15.10
CA ARG A 52 -3.80 13.09 14.55
C ARG A 52 -3.92 13.10 13.03
N ASP A 53 -3.17 12.27 12.33
CA ASP A 53 -3.27 12.12 10.88
C ASP A 53 -3.15 10.64 10.48
N CYS A 54 -4.24 9.93 10.61
CA CYS A 54 -4.37 8.53 10.21
C CYS A 54 -4.64 8.38 8.71
N VAL A 55 -4.53 7.14 8.23
CA VAL A 55 -5.07 6.74 6.94
C VAL A 55 -6.60 6.92 6.97
N GLY A 56 -7.17 7.37 5.85
CA GLY A 56 -8.58 7.72 5.79
C GLY A 56 -8.90 9.07 6.46
N ALA A 57 -10.09 9.18 7.05
CA ALA A 57 -10.60 10.43 7.58
C ALA A 57 -10.45 10.59 9.11
N LEU A 58 -9.86 9.62 9.77
CA LEU A 58 -9.80 9.62 11.23
C LEU A 58 -8.75 10.60 11.77
N GLN A 59 -9.14 11.28 12.83
CA GLN A 59 -8.26 12.04 13.72
C GLN A 59 -8.61 11.64 15.16
N LEU A 60 -7.61 11.23 15.92
CA LEU A 60 -7.75 10.90 17.33
C LEU A 60 -7.18 12.05 18.15
N LEU A 61 -8.00 12.58 19.01
CA LEU A 61 -7.69 13.76 19.83
C LEU A 61 -7.91 13.42 21.30
N PRO A 62 -7.16 14.04 22.25
CA PRO A 62 -7.49 13.98 23.66
C PRO A 62 -8.93 14.43 23.93
N GLU A 63 -9.57 13.86 24.97
CA GLU A 63 -10.96 14.13 25.31
C GLU A 63 -11.23 15.60 25.68
N ASP A 64 -10.25 16.26 26.27
CA ASP A 64 -10.27 17.65 26.69
C ASP A 64 -9.91 18.66 25.58
N GLN A 65 -9.54 18.17 24.41
CA GLN A 65 -9.16 19.03 23.29
C GLN A 65 -10.38 19.40 22.43
N GLU A 66 -10.63 20.70 22.30
CA GLU A 66 -11.64 21.21 21.35
C GLU A 66 -11.35 20.72 19.92
N PRO A 67 -12.38 20.33 19.14
CA PRO A 67 -12.22 19.93 17.75
C PRO A 67 -11.52 21.02 16.94
N PRO A 68 -10.40 20.71 16.29
CA PRO A 68 -9.64 21.73 15.56
C PRO A 68 -10.41 22.17 14.32
N ASN A 69 -10.19 23.43 13.88
CA ASN A 69 -10.70 23.90 12.61
C ASN A 69 -10.02 23.16 11.45
N VAL A 70 -10.76 22.27 10.79
CA VAL A 70 -10.26 21.47 9.65
C VAL A 70 -10.25 22.25 8.33
N LYS A 71 -10.94 23.40 8.27
CA LYS A 71 -11.09 24.20 7.04
C LYS A 71 -9.99 25.26 6.90
N GLN A 72 -8.77 24.90 7.28
CA GLN A 72 -7.59 25.77 7.15
C GLN A 72 -6.34 24.94 6.84
N ILE A 73 -5.30 25.58 6.33
CA ILE A 73 -3.99 24.98 6.13
C ILE A 73 -2.97 25.76 6.93
N THR A 74 -2.43 25.14 7.95
CA THR A 74 -1.33 25.65 8.77
C THR A 74 -0.13 24.75 8.62
N SER A 75 1.04 25.30 8.30
CA SER A 75 2.22 24.49 8.04
C SER A 75 3.50 25.34 8.01
N LYS A 76 4.63 24.77 8.41
CA LYS A 76 5.97 25.35 8.28
C LYS A 76 6.62 24.84 7.00
N LYS A 77 7.17 25.74 6.18
CA LYS A 77 7.96 25.37 4.98
C LYS A 77 9.25 24.67 5.42
N LEU A 78 9.65 23.63 4.70
CA LEU A 78 10.88 22.89 4.92
C LEU A 78 11.84 23.08 3.76
N SER A 79 13.14 23.16 4.07
CA SER A 79 14.20 23.01 3.09
C SER A 79 14.47 21.52 2.81
N SER A 80 15.25 21.20 1.78
CA SER A 80 15.67 19.83 1.47
C SER A 80 16.43 19.18 2.62
N GLU A 81 17.30 19.96 3.28
CA GLU A 81 18.09 19.54 4.44
C GLU A 81 17.20 19.21 5.64
N GLN A 82 16.15 20.00 5.87
CA GLN A 82 15.18 19.76 6.93
C GLN A 82 14.33 18.50 6.68
N VAL A 83 14.00 18.22 5.41
CA VAL A 83 13.35 16.95 5.05
C VAL A 83 14.31 15.78 5.30
N ALA A 84 15.59 15.91 4.92
CA ALA A 84 16.61 14.87 5.19
C ALA A 84 16.78 14.60 6.69
N GLU A 85 16.75 15.64 7.53
CA GLU A 85 16.80 15.51 8.98
C GLU A 85 15.59 14.74 9.53
N LEU A 86 14.37 15.02 9.06
CA LEU A 86 13.17 14.29 9.44
C LEU A 86 13.24 12.80 9.04
N LEU A 87 13.79 12.51 7.85
CA LEU A 87 14.01 11.14 7.38
C LEU A 87 15.04 10.42 8.27
N SER A 88 16.15 11.07 8.64
CA SER A 88 17.14 10.54 9.57
C SER A 88 16.53 10.18 10.94
N GLN A 89 15.66 11.04 11.47
CA GLN A 89 14.94 10.77 12.71
C GLN A 89 13.98 9.57 12.58
N THR A 90 13.41 9.36 11.39
CA THR A 90 12.50 8.23 11.12
C THR A 90 13.22 6.89 11.23
N VAL A 91 14.47 6.78 10.77
CA VAL A 91 15.27 5.55 10.89
C VAL A 91 15.96 5.39 12.26
N GLY A 92 15.72 6.31 13.20
CA GLY A 92 16.24 6.20 14.56
C GLY A 92 17.70 6.57 14.72
N ASN A 93 18.24 7.43 13.86
CA ASN A 93 19.61 7.93 14.01
C ASN A 93 19.66 9.04 15.10
N PRO A 94 20.23 8.78 16.28
CA PRO A 94 20.24 9.73 17.39
C PRO A 94 21.19 10.93 17.20
N LEU A 95 22.01 10.92 16.13
CA LEU A 95 22.99 11.98 15.87
C LEU A 95 22.40 13.16 15.07
N ALA A 96 21.18 13.05 14.55
CA ALA A 96 20.48 14.19 13.96
C ALA A 96 20.05 15.13 15.11
N GLY A 97 20.76 16.22 15.28
CA GLY A 97 20.44 17.27 16.25
C GLY A 97 18.99 17.71 16.05
N GLY A 98 18.21 17.64 17.13
CA GLY A 98 16.78 17.81 17.04
C GLY A 98 16.39 19.16 16.42
N MET A 99 15.51 19.14 15.45
CA MET A 99 14.66 20.30 15.24
C MET A 99 13.86 20.46 16.54
N ASP A 100 14.08 21.60 17.25
CA ASP A 100 13.17 22.10 18.28
C ASP A 100 11.81 22.40 17.63
N SER A 101 11.08 21.33 17.32
CA SER A 101 9.67 21.46 16.95
C SER A 101 8.88 21.16 18.21
N ASP A 102 8.24 22.19 18.75
CA ASP A 102 7.30 22.07 19.87
C ASP A 102 6.15 21.07 19.59
N GLU A 103 6.00 20.61 18.37
CA GLU A 103 5.06 19.57 17.96
C GLU A 103 5.77 18.45 17.19
N PRO A 104 6.00 17.27 17.79
CA PRO A 104 6.49 16.10 17.07
C PRO A 104 5.47 15.65 16.03
N LEU A 105 5.97 15.14 14.89
CA LEU A 105 5.15 14.64 13.80
C LEU A 105 4.25 13.49 14.32
N ARG A 106 2.94 13.69 14.37
CA ARG A 106 1.94 12.77 14.95
C ARG A 106 1.16 12.07 13.85
N ILE A 107 1.83 11.20 13.10
CA ILE A 107 1.29 10.50 11.94
C ILE A 107 1.27 9.00 12.18
N SER A 108 0.13 8.38 11.90
CA SER A 108 -0.04 6.93 11.93
C SER A 108 -0.17 6.39 10.51
N LEU A 109 0.83 5.61 10.07
CA LEU A 109 0.89 4.99 8.75
C LEU A 109 1.11 3.49 8.87
N ALA A 110 0.18 2.70 8.35
CA ALA A 110 0.25 1.25 8.32
C ALA A 110 1.44 0.71 7.48
N GLY A 111 1.82 -0.55 7.73
CA GLY A 111 2.83 -1.29 6.97
C GLY A 111 4.17 -1.45 7.68
N ALA A 112 5.04 -2.30 7.14
CA ALA A 112 6.28 -2.74 7.80
C ALA A 112 7.52 -1.88 7.48
N GLN A 113 7.46 -1.04 6.45
CA GLN A 113 8.55 -0.21 5.95
C GLN A 113 8.67 1.09 6.73
N GLU A 114 9.89 1.57 6.94
CA GLU A 114 10.16 2.90 7.49
C GLU A 114 9.63 3.98 6.54
N LYS A 115 8.81 4.86 7.07
CA LYS A 115 8.16 5.92 6.29
C LYS A 115 7.75 7.08 7.17
N THR A 116 7.63 8.25 6.56
CA THR A 116 7.01 9.43 7.14
C THR A 116 6.05 10.05 6.14
N ALA A 117 5.33 11.11 6.52
CA ALA A 117 4.50 11.83 5.57
C ALA A 117 4.59 13.35 5.79
N LEU A 118 4.48 14.08 4.70
CA LEU A 118 4.56 15.53 4.68
C LEU A 118 3.45 16.13 3.81
N LEU A 119 3.28 17.44 3.90
CA LEU A 119 2.41 18.21 3.03
C LEU A 119 3.26 18.77 1.87
N LEU A 120 2.91 18.41 0.64
CA LEU A 120 3.40 19.12 -0.56
C LEU A 120 2.37 20.14 -0.99
N ARG A 121 2.76 21.41 -1.03
CA ARG A 121 1.88 22.51 -1.46
C ARG A 121 2.65 23.55 -2.22
N ASN A 122 2.13 23.90 -3.41
CA ASN A 122 2.74 24.90 -4.30
C ASN A 122 4.23 24.60 -4.58
N GLY A 123 4.57 23.34 -4.84
CA GLY A 123 5.93 22.89 -5.12
C GLY A 123 6.90 22.95 -3.92
N SER A 124 6.39 23.09 -2.70
CA SER A 124 7.23 23.16 -1.50
C SER A 124 6.80 22.12 -0.47
N TRP A 125 7.79 21.40 0.07
CA TRP A 125 7.60 20.51 1.21
C TRP A 125 7.34 21.30 2.48
N ARG A 126 6.43 20.82 3.30
CA ARG A 126 5.96 21.51 4.49
C ARG A 126 5.64 20.52 5.60
N LEU A 127 5.96 20.90 6.83
CA LEU A 127 5.51 20.22 8.04
C LEU A 127 4.11 20.74 8.38
N PRO A 128 3.06 19.91 8.28
CA PRO A 128 1.72 20.33 8.66
C PRO A 128 1.61 20.49 10.17
N THR A 129 0.81 21.45 10.62
CA THR A 129 0.50 21.71 12.04
C THR A 129 -1.01 21.75 12.27
N GLY A 130 -1.43 21.60 13.51
CA GLY A 130 -2.85 21.59 13.89
C GLY A 130 -3.61 20.43 13.24
N SER A 131 -4.69 20.73 12.51
CA SER A 131 -5.53 19.76 11.79
C SER A 131 -5.17 19.58 10.31
N THR A 132 -4.14 20.27 9.83
CA THR A 132 -3.72 20.14 8.43
C THR A 132 -3.21 18.73 8.17
N PRO A 133 -3.72 18.00 7.16
CA PRO A 133 -3.23 16.66 6.86
C PRO A 133 -1.93 16.69 6.05
N THR A 134 -1.20 15.59 6.11
CA THR A 134 -0.17 15.27 5.12
C THR A 134 -0.80 14.89 3.79
N THR A 135 -0.09 15.08 2.69
CA THR A 135 -0.55 14.76 1.33
C THR A 135 0.30 13.73 0.62
N HIS A 136 1.51 13.47 1.11
CA HIS A 136 2.44 12.51 0.52
C HIS A 136 3.11 11.68 1.61
N ILE A 137 3.32 10.42 1.30
CA ILE A 137 4.09 9.47 2.11
C ILE A 137 5.49 9.36 1.49
N LEU A 138 6.53 9.49 2.31
CA LEU A 138 7.92 9.30 1.93
C LEU A 138 8.36 7.95 2.49
N LYS A 139 8.58 6.98 1.61
CA LYS A 139 9.02 5.61 1.95
C LYS A 139 10.52 5.48 1.76
N LEU A 140 11.21 5.04 2.79
CA LEU A 140 12.65 4.73 2.75
C LEU A 140 12.90 3.34 2.19
N PRO A 141 14.10 3.02 1.66
CA PRO A 141 14.43 1.66 1.24
C PRO A 141 14.22 0.64 2.35
N LEU A 142 13.76 -0.57 1.99
CA LEU A 142 13.56 -1.67 2.94
C LEU A 142 14.88 -2.23 3.52
N GLY A 143 16.02 -2.00 2.82
CA GLY A 143 17.31 -2.51 3.24
C GLY A 143 17.42 -4.03 3.15
N VAL A 144 18.32 -4.61 3.95
CA VAL A 144 18.52 -6.06 4.01
C VAL A 144 17.64 -6.65 5.11
N ASN A 145 16.79 -7.60 4.75
CA ASN A 145 15.90 -8.23 5.71
C ASN A 145 16.63 -9.27 6.60
N PRO A 146 16.03 -9.76 7.69
CA PRO A 146 16.63 -10.75 8.60
C PRO A 146 17.06 -12.07 7.91
N GLN A 147 16.48 -12.40 6.75
CA GLN A 147 16.85 -13.56 5.95
C GLN A 147 18.04 -13.30 5.00
N GLY A 148 18.61 -12.09 5.04
CA GLY A 148 19.75 -11.68 4.22
C GLY A 148 19.38 -11.30 2.78
N ILE A 149 18.10 -11.09 2.48
CA ILE A 149 17.64 -10.64 1.16
C ILE A 149 17.79 -9.11 1.09
N ASP A 150 18.50 -8.64 0.08
CA ASP A 150 18.73 -7.22 -0.15
C ASP A 150 17.56 -6.59 -0.92
N LEU A 151 16.82 -5.71 -0.22
CA LEU A 151 15.70 -4.93 -0.74
C LEU A 151 16.03 -3.42 -0.76
N SER A 152 17.32 -3.06 -0.79
CA SER A 152 17.75 -1.66 -0.79
C SER A 152 17.27 -0.87 -2.02
N SER A 153 16.95 -1.57 -3.12
CA SER A 153 16.34 -0.98 -4.33
C SER A 153 14.80 -1.03 -4.33
N SER A 154 14.16 -1.16 -3.16
CA SER A 154 12.69 -1.22 -3.07
C SER A 154 12.00 0.06 -3.55
N VAL A 155 12.64 1.20 -3.45
CA VAL A 155 12.15 2.50 -3.97
C VAL A 155 11.96 2.44 -5.49
N GLU A 156 13.00 2.00 -6.20
CA GLU A 156 12.97 1.85 -7.66
C GLU A 156 11.99 0.74 -8.09
N ASN A 157 12.01 -0.37 -7.36
CA ASN A 157 11.14 -1.50 -7.64
C ASN A 157 9.65 -1.11 -7.53
N GLU A 158 9.24 -0.46 -6.44
CA GLU A 158 7.85 -0.03 -6.25
C GLU A 158 7.45 1.03 -7.28
N TRP A 159 8.34 1.98 -7.59
CA TRP A 159 8.11 2.97 -8.63
C TRP A 159 7.86 2.30 -9.99
N LEU A 160 8.73 1.37 -10.40
CA LEU A 160 8.61 0.67 -11.69
C LEU A 160 7.33 -0.17 -11.76
N CYS A 161 7.02 -0.91 -10.69
CA CYS A 161 5.79 -1.68 -10.60
C CYS A 161 4.55 -0.78 -10.71
N SER A 162 4.56 0.40 -10.11
CA SER A 162 3.47 1.37 -10.20
C SER A 162 3.28 1.87 -11.64
N GLU A 163 4.35 2.19 -12.36
CA GLU A 163 4.28 2.57 -13.78
C GLU A 163 3.79 1.43 -14.66
N ILE A 164 4.17 0.18 -14.38
CA ILE A 164 3.65 -1.00 -15.08
C ILE A 164 2.14 -1.19 -14.82
N VAL A 165 1.71 -1.13 -13.56
CA VAL A 165 0.28 -1.24 -13.18
C VAL A 165 -0.55 -0.17 -13.87
N LYS A 166 -0.05 1.07 -13.89
CA LYS A 166 -0.66 2.20 -14.62
C LYS A 166 -0.70 1.94 -16.14
N GLY A 167 0.38 1.40 -16.70
CA GLY A 167 0.45 1.02 -18.11
C GLY A 167 -0.62 0.00 -18.52
N TYR A 168 -1.02 -0.89 -17.62
CA TYR A 168 -2.17 -1.78 -17.80
C TYR A 168 -3.53 -1.10 -17.64
N GLY A 169 -3.57 0.21 -17.38
CA GLY A 169 -4.82 0.97 -17.22
C GLY A 169 -5.51 0.79 -15.87
N LEU A 170 -4.83 0.26 -14.85
CA LEU A 170 -5.38 0.24 -13.50
C LEU A 170 -5.10 1.57 -12.78
N PRO A 171 -6.07 2.10 -12.02
CA PRO A 171 -5.80 3.20 -11.10
C PRO A 171 -4.72 2.79 -10.09
N VAL A 172 -3.71 3.63 -9.93
CA VAL A 172 -2.61 3.43 -8.98
C VAL A 172 -2.27 4.76 -8.30
N ALA A 173 -1.84 4.71 -7.04
CA ALA A 173 -1.35 5.89 -6.34
C ALA A 173 -0.16 6.51 -7.09
N GLY A 174 -0.22 7.80 -7.36
CA GLY A 174 0.89 8.52 -8.02
C GLY A 174 2.15 8.44 -7.16
N CYS A 175 3.30 8.15 -7.77
CA CYS A 175 4.56 8.13 -7.04
C CYS A 175 5.72 8.67 -7.89
N THR A 176 6.73 9.22 -7.18
CA THR A 176 7.99 9.73 -7.76
C THR A 176 9.15 9.30 -6.88
N ILE A 177 10.34 9.24 -7.47
CA ILE A 177 11.59 9.04 -6.72
C ILE A 177 12.20 10.40 -6.46
N GLU A 178 12.46 10.73 -5.19
CA GLU A 178 13.14 11.95 -4.79
C GLU A 178 14.34 11.65 -3.89
N THR A 179 15.26 12.61 -3.81
CA THR A 179 16.45 12.51 -2.95
C THR A 179 16.55 13.76 -2.07
N PHE A 180 16.69 13.54 -0.77
CA PHE A 180 16.90 14.59 0.24
C PHE A 180 18.19 14.27 1.01
N GLY A 181 19.23 15.06 0.78
CA GLY A 181 20.57 14.74 1.29
C GLY A 181 21.03 13.38 0.79
N GLU A 182 21.30 12.46 1.71
CA GLU A 182 21.68 11.06 1.40
C GLU A 182 20.49 10.10 1.22
N PHE A 183 19.27 10.54 1.55
CA PHE A 183 18.07 9.71 1.55
C PHE A 183 17.36 9.72 0.20
N LYS A 184 17.41 8.59 -0.52
CA LYS A 184 16.54 8.34 -1.65
C LYS A 184 15.22 7.76 -1.13
N VAL A 185 14.10 8.30 -1.55
CA VAL A 185 12.76 7.90 -1.09
C VAL A 185 11.79 7.73 -2.25
N LEU A 186 10.83 6.85 -2.07
CA LEU A 186 9.62 6.85 -2.88
C LEU A 186 8.63 7.82 -2.26
N VAL A 187 8.25 8.82 -2.99
CA VAL A 187 7.21 9.79 -2.62
C VAL A 187 5.90 9.31 -3.23
N VAL A 188 4.93 8.95 -2.40
CA VAL A 188 3.63 8.43 -2.82
C VAL A 188 2.55 9.46 -2.49
N GLU A 189 1.75 9.87 -3.48
CA GLU A 189 0.61 10.74 -3.28
C GLU A 189 -0.50 10.02 -2.52
N ARG A 190 -1.02 10.66 -1.48
CA ARG A 190 -2.13 10.13 -0.69
C ARG A 190 -3.44 10.36 -1.42
N PHE A 191 -4.00 9.34 -2.01
CA PHE A 191 -5.31 9.39 -2.69
C PHE A 191 -6.49 9.61 -1.73
N ASP A 192 -6.29 9.42 -0.42
CA ASP A 192 -7.26 9.73 0.63
C ASP A 192 -7.25 11.22 1.06
N ARG A 193 -6.54 12.06 0.31
CA ARG A 193 -6.48 13.52 0.51
C ARG A 193 -6.92 14.23 -0.76
N ARG A 194 -7.83 15.19 -0.62
CA ARG A 194 -8.29 16.01 -1.74
C ARG A 194 -8.36 17.48 -1.37
N LEU A 195 -7.74 18.34 -2.16
CA LEU A 195 -7.84 19.77 -1.96
C LEU A 195 -9.29 20.22 -2.21
N SER A 196 -9.83 21.05 -1.32
CA SER A 196 -11.18 21.63 -1.45
C SER A 196 -11.30 22.50 -2.71
N SER A 197 -12.51 22.68 -3.21
CA SER A 197 -12.77 23.48 -4.41
C SER A 197 -12.30 24.94 -4.27
N ASP A 198 -12.40 25.52 -3.08
CA ASP A 198 -11.91 26.84 -2.75
C ASP A 198 -10.40 26.87 -2.47
N ARG A 199 -9.70 25.74 -2.52
CA ARG A 199 -8.26 25.52 -2.28
C ARG A 199 -7.76 26.00 -0.91
N LYS A 200 -8.65 26.12 0.08
CA LYS A 200 -8.31 26.60 1.43
C LYS A 200 -7.98 25.51 2.43
N TRP A 201 -8.37 24.27 2.17
CA TRP A 201 -8.17 23.15 3.07
C TRP A 201 -8.14 21.81 2.31
N TYR A 202 -7.65 20.75 2.97
CA TYR A 202 -7.67 19.39 2.43
C TYR A 202 -8.75 18.55 3.10
N MET A 203 -9.59 17.93 2.28
CA MET A 203 -10.53 16.90 2.73
C MET A 203 -9.78 15.61 2.98
N ARG A 204 -10.10 14.94 4.09
CA ARG A 204 -9.75 13.55 4.34
C ARG A 204 -10.88 12.67 3.83
N LEU A 205 -10.56 11.75 2.93
CA LEU A 205 -11.55 10.82 2.37
C LEU A 205 -11.56 9.55 3.22
N PRO A 206 -12.74 9.16 3.76
CA PRO A 206 -12.82 7.92 4.54
C PRO A 206 -12.44 6.72 3.71
N GLN A 207 -11.56 5.87 4.24
CA GLN A 207 -11.19 4.60 3.64
C GLN A 207 -10.89 3.55 4.70
N GLU A 208 -11.00 2.29 4.32
CA GLU A 208 -10.60 1.12 5.11
C GLU A 208 -9.85 0.13 4.21
N ASP A 209 -8.76 -0.48 4.71
CA ASP A 209 -8.19 -1.65 4.06
C ASP A 209 -9.11 -2.88 4.27
N PHE A 210 -8.89 -3.98 3.52
CA PHE A 210 -9.76 -5.16 3.66
C PHE A 210 -9.57 -5.92 4.98
N CYS A 211 -8.49 -5.71 5.72
CA CYS A 211 -8.42 -6.20 7.10
C CYS A 211 -9.36 -5.42 8.01
N GLN A 212 -9.38 -4.09 7.90
CA GLN A 212 -10.31 -3.22 8.65
C GLN A 212 -11.77 -3.52 8.29
N ALA A 213 -12.06 -3.59 7.00
CA ALA A 213 -13.42 -3.84 6.50
C ALA A 213 -13.96 -5.23 6.91
N CYS A 214 -13.07 -6.23 7.05
CA CYS A 214 -13.42 -7.57 7.54
C CYS A 214 -13.32 -7.72 9.06
N GLY A 215 -12.81 -6.74 9.80
CA GLY A 215 -12.57 -6.83 11.24
C GLY A 215 -11.45 -7.82 11.61
N ILE A 216 -10.44 -7.96 10.75
CA ILE A 216 -9.31 -8.87 10.90
C ILE A 216 -8.11 -8.09 11.43
N PRO A 217 -7.38 -8.56 12.46
CA PRO A 217 -6.18 -7.88 12.96
C PRO A 217 -5.03 -7.96 11.93
N PRO A 218 -4.08 -7.00 11.94
CA PRO A 218 -3.00 -6.92 10.96
C PRO A 218 -2.08 -8.16 10.95
N ALA A 219 -1.98 -8.87 12.07
CA ALA A 219 -1.21 -10.11 12.15
C ALA A 219 -1.75 -11.23 11.25
N LEU A 220 -3.03 -11.18 10.87
CA LEU A 220 -3.70 -12.16 10.00
C LEU A 220 -3.93 -11.62 8.59
N LYS A 221 -3.12 -10.70 8.10
CA LYS A 221 -3.31 -10.05 6.79
C LYS A 221 -3.17 -10.99 5.58
N TYR A 222 -2.47 -12.11 5.73
CA TYR A 222 -2.31 -13.12 4.67
C TYR A 222 -3.44 -14.14 4.71
N GLU A 223 -3.93 -14.57 3.55
CA GLU A 223 -5.02 -15.56 3.48
C GLU A 223 -4.65 -16.90 4.12
N ASN A 224 -3.38 -17.32 3.97
CA ASN A 224 -2.91 -18.57 4.58
C ASN A 224 -2.95 -18.56 6.11
N ASP A 225 -2.95 -17.37 6.72
CA ASP A 225 -2.97 -17.17 8.16
C ASP A 225 -4.39 -16.83 8.68
N GLY A 226 -5.38 -16.85 7.79
CA GLY A 226 -6.79 -16.60 8.12
C GLY A 226 -7.33 -15.23 7.66
N GLY A 227 -6.54 -14.47 6.93
CA GLY A 227 -6.94 -13.19 6.35
C GLY A 227 -7.86 -13.31 5.14
N PRO A 228 -8.39 -12.17 4.66
CA PRO A 228 -9.24 -12.16 3.47
C PRO A 228 -8.43 -12.51 2.21
N GLY A 229 -8.88 -13.52 1.48
CA GLY A 229 -8.36 -13.87 0.17
C GLY A 229 -9.23 -13.33 -0.97
N ILE A 230 -8.90 -13.72 -2.21
CA ILE A 230 -9.58 -13.24 -3.41
C ILE A 230 -11.10 -13.45 -3.33
N LEU A 231 -11.57 -14.65 -2.94
CA LEU A 231 -13.00 -14.93 -2.90
C LEU A 231 -13.76 -14.04 -1.92
N ARG A 232 -13.18 -13.81 -0.73
CA ARG A 232 -13.81 -12.98 0.30
C ARG A 232 -13.89 -11.51 -0.12
N ILE A 233 -12.82 -10.98 -0.71
CA ILE A 233 -12.79 -9.60 -1.22
C ILE A 233 -13.80 -9.44 -2.37
N MET A 234 -13.84 -10.41 -3.29
CA MET A 234 -14.78 -10.40 -4.42
C MET A 234 -16.24 -10.48 -3.96
N GLU A 235 -16.53 -11.22 -2.89
CA GLU A 235 -17.86 -11.24 -2.25
C GLU A 235 -18.21 -9.87 -1.68
N MET A 236 -17.28 -9.22 -0.96
CA MET A 236 -17.52 -7.88 -0.43
C MET A 236 -17.77 -6.88 -1.55
N LEU A 237 -17.03 -6.93 -2.63
CA LEU A 237 -17.17 -6.00 -3.76
C LEU A 237 -18.51 -6.16 -4.52
N ILE A 238 -19.34 -7.17 -4.24
CA ILE A 238 -20.72 -7.25 -4.74
C ILE A 238 -21.56 -6.06 -4.26
N GLY A 239 -21.29 -5.56 -3.03
CA GLY A 239 -21.99 -4.41 -2.46
C GLY A 239 -21.37 -3.05 -2.83
N SER A 240 -20.35 -3.00 -3.67
CA SER A 240 -19.77 -1.74 -4.14
C SER A 240 -20.75 -0.94 -4.99
N GLU A 241 -20.67 0.40 -4.93
CA GLU A 241 -21.42 1.29 -5.82
C GLU A 241 -21.13 1.03 -7.32
N GLN A 242 -19.94 0.50 -7.63
CA GLN A 242 -19.47 0.14 -8.96
C GLN A 242 -19.07 -1.34 -9.02
N ALA A 243 -19.94 -2.22 -8.53
CA ALA A 243 -19.63 -3.63 -8.26
C ALA A 243 -18.97 -4.36 -9.46
N GLU A 244 -19.50 -4.21 -10.67
CA GLU A 244 -18.95 -4.86 -11.87
C GLU A 244 -17.53 -4.35 -12.17
N GLN A 245 -17.36 -3.03 -12.18
CA GLN A 245 -16.08 -2.39 -12.45
C GLN A 245 -15.03 -2.74 -11.39
N ASP A 246 -15.38 -2.61 -10.10
CA ASP A 246 -14.45 -2.86 -9.00
C ASP A 246 -14.03 -4.33 -8.94
N ARG A 247 -14.95 -5.25 -9.17
CA ARG A 247 -14.67 -6.69 -9.21
C ARG A 247 -13.77 -7.06 -10.39
N ARG A 248 -14.05 -6.52 -11.58
CA ARG A 248 -13.20 -6.71 -12.76
C ARG A 248 -11.81 -6.12 -12.54
N GLN A 249 -11.73 -4.90 -11.98
CA GLN A 249 -10.47 -4.24 -11.64
C GLN A 249 -9.66 -5.05 -10.63
N PHE A 250 -10.27 -5.53 -9.55
CA PHE A 250 -9.59 -6.33 -8.54
C PHE A 250 -9.05 -7.65 -9.11
N MET A 251 -9.85 -8.38 -9.89
CA MET A 251 -9.39 -9.62 -10.53
C MET A 251 -8.25 -9.37 -11.53
N ARG A 252 -8.34 -8.29 -12.31
CA ARG A 252 -7.28 -7.88 -13.24
C ARG A 252 -6.00 -7.52 -12.49
N ALA A 253 -6.11 -6.80 -11.37
CA ALA A 253 -4.99 -6.48 -10.49
C ALA A 253 -4.30 -7.74 -9.97
N GLN A 254 -5.06 -8.77 -9.55
CA GLN A 254 -4.48 -10.03 -9.08
C GLN A 254 -3.66 -10.75 -10.17
N VAL A 255 -4.13 -10.77 -11.41
CA VAL A 255 -3.36 -11.34 -12.54
C VAL A 255 -2.09 -10.55 -12.79
N ILE A 256 -2.16 -9.21 -12.79
CA ILE A 256 -1.00 -8.34 -13.00
C ILE A 256 0.01 -8.50 -11.85
N PHE A 257 -0.44 -8.60 -10.61
CA PHE A 257 0.42 -8.87 -9.45
C PHE A 257 1.14 -10.22 -9.59
N TRP A 258 0.45 -11.24 -10.08
CA TRP A 258 1.09 -12.51 -10.38
C TRP A 258 2.11 -12.38 -11.52
N LEU A 259 1.81 -11.67 -12.60
CA LEU A 259 2.74 -11.40 -13.70
C LEU A 259 4.00 -10.67 -13.21
N LEU A 260 3.85 -9.73 -12.30
CA LEU A 260 4.94 -8.99 -11.66
C LEU A 260 5.68 -9.79 -10.58
N ALA A 261 5.20 -10.99 -10.24
CA ALA A 261 5.60 -11.67 -9.01
C ALA A 261 5.54 -10.74 -7.78
N ALA A 262 4.52 -9.89 -7.72
CA ALA A 262 4.22 -9.01 -6.58
C ALA A 262 3.54 -9.85 -5.49
N ILE A 263 4.36 -10.58 -4.76
CA ILE A 263 3.93 -11.67 -3.87
C ILE A 263 3.31 -11.20 -2.57
N ASP A 264 3.53 -9.94 -2.19
CA ASP A 264 3.05 -9.36 -0.92
C ASP A 264 1.70 -8.64 -1.05
N GLY A 265 0.93 -8.91 -2.12
CA GLY A 265 -0.40 -8.35 -2.34
C GLY A 265 -1.46 -8.92 -1.38
N HIS A 266 -1.32 -8.65 -0.07
CA HIS A 266 -2.23 -9.10 0.97
C HIS A 266 -3.42 -8.14 1.19
N ALA A 267 -4.34 -8.48 2.09
CA ALA A 267 -5.58 -7.73 2.32
C ALA A 267 -5.39 -6.25 2.70
N LYS A 268 -4.25 -5.88 3.31
CA LYS A 268 -3.95 -4.48 3.66
C LYS A 268 -3.43 -3.66 2.46
N ASN A 269 -3.07 -4.29 1.33
CA ASN A 269 -2.63 -3.61 0.11
C ASN A 269 -3.78 -3.29 -0.85
N PHE A 270 -5.02 -3.54 -0.40
CA PHE A 270 -6.25 -3.16 -1.10
C PHE A 270 -7.20 -2.50 -0.11
N SER A 271 -7.87 -1.43 -0.56
CA SER A 271 -8.75 -0.63 0.29
C SER A 271 -10.03 -0.26 -0.43
N ILE A 272 -11.01 0.18 0.34
CA ILE A 272 -12.25 0.76 -0.16
C ILE A 272 -12.40 2.18 0.35
N PHE A 273 -12.83 3.10 -0.50
CA PHE A 273 -13.39 4.38 -0.06
C PHE A 273 -14.77 4.15 0.52
N LEU A 274 -15.04 4.75 1.67
CA LEU A 274 -16.38 4.83 2.24
C LEU A 274 -17.06 6.10 1.73
N LEU A 275 -18.25 5.96 1.18
CA LEU A 275 -18.99 7.01 0.54
C LEU A 275 -20.26 7.36 1.35
N PRO A 276 -20.89 8.53 1.11
CA PRO A 276 -22.15 8.89 1.76
C PRO A 276 -23.24 7.82 1.53
N GLY A 277 -24.12 7.65 2.52
CA GLY A 277 -25.21 6.68 2.44
C GLY A 277 -24.79 5.22 2.70
N GLY A 278 -23.53 4.98 3.11
CA GLY A 278 -23.03 3.63 3.42
C GLY A 278 -22.57 2.85 2.20
N SER A 279 -22.50 3.50 1.02
CA SER A 279 -21.90 2.91 -0.17
C SER A 279 -20.36 2.94 -0.09
N TYR A 280 -19.70 2.21 -0.95
CA TYR A 280 -18.24 2.16 -1.04
C TYR A 280 -17.77 1.78 -2.44
N ARG A 281 -16.48 1.97 -2.70
CA ARG A 281 -15.83 1.56 -3.95
C ARG A 281 -14.36 1.25 -3.73
N LEU A 282 -13.77 0.47 -4.63
CA LEU A 282 -12.35 0.13 -4.59
C LEU A 282 -11.47 1.39 -4.74
N THR A 283 -10.35 1.44 -4.01
CA THR A 283 -9.34 2.49 -4.14
C THR A 283 -8.37 2.19 -5.29
N PRO A 284 -7.51 3.15 -5.71
CA PRO A 284 -6.36 2.84 -6.54
C PRO A 284 -5.45 1.78 -5.90
N CYS A 285 -4.68 1.05 -6.71
CA CYS A 285 -3.62 0.15 -6.25
C CYS A 285 -2.47 0.93 -5.60
N TYR A 286 -1.79 0.32 -4.65
CA TYR A 286 -0.62 0.88 -3.97
C TYR A 286 0.26 -0.25 -3.40
N ASP A 287 1.50 0.06 -3.05
CA ASP A 287 2.43 -0.86 -2.38
C ASP A 287 2.70 -2.13 -3.20
N VAL A 288 3.01 -1.96 -4.49
CA VAL A 288 3.25 -3.05 -5.43
C VAL A 288 4.75 -3.21 -5.65
N LEU A 289 5.34 -4.31 -5.17
CA LEU A 289 6.75 -4.64 -5.34
C LEU A 289 6.92 -6.00 -6.00
N SER A 290 7.80 -6.06 -6.99
CA SER A 290 8.17 -7.30 -7.67
C SER A 290 9.22 -8.08 -6.88
N ALA A 291 9.07 -9.40 -6.81
CA ALA A 291 10.10 -10.28 -6.28
C ALA A 291 11.21 -10.61 -7.30
N TYR A 292 11.05 -10.31 -8.58
CA TYR A 292 12.02 -10.66 -9.62
C TYR A 292 13.45 -10.22 -9.33
N PRO A 293 13.73 -8.98 -8.84
CA PRO A 293 15.11 -8.57 -8.57
C PRO A 293 15.86 -9.43 -7.53
N VAL A 294 15.10 -10.06 -6.66
CA VAL A 294 15.65 -10.89 -5.57
C VAL A 294 15.41 -12.39 -5.78
N MET A 295 14.77 -12.78 -6.91
CA MET A 295 14.58 -14.18 -7.26
C MET A 295 15.91 -14.85 -7.65
N GLY A 296 16.04 -16.11 -7.29
CA GLY A 296 17.18 -16.94 -7.66
C GLY A 296 17.49 -17.99 -6.62
N HIS A 297 18.60 -18.69 -6.85
CA HIS A 297 19.11 -19.70 -5.93
C HIS A 297 20.33 -19.16 -5.19
N GLY A 298 20.54 -19.61 -3.96
CA GLY A 298 21.67 -19.22 -3.13
C GLY A 298 21.29 -18.28 -1.97
N ARG A 299 22.33 -17.86 -1.24
CA ARG A 299 22.16 -16.99 -0.07
C ARG A 299 21.63 -15.60 -0.49
N GLY A 300 20.68 -15.08 0.23
CA GLY A 300 20.10 -13.76 -0.03
C GLY A 300 19.16 -13.70 -1.24
N LYS A 301 18.69 -14.84 -1.76
CA LYS A 301 17.76 -14.93 -2.88
C LYS A 301 16.49 -15.70 -2.50
N LEU A 302 15.39 -15.37 -3.17
CA LEU A 302 14.13 -16.09 -3.07
C LEU A 302 14.07 -17.18 -4.15
N ALA A 303 14.14 -18.44 -3.73
CA ALA A 303 14.02 -19.59 -4.65
C ALA A 303 12.63 -19.59 -5.31
N PRO A 304 12.52 -19.54 -6.65
CA PRO A 304 11.23 -19.37 -7.35
C PRO A 304 10.18 -20.43 -7.00
N GLU A 305 10.59 -21.64 -6.68
CA GLU A 305 9.70 -22.76 -6.29
C GLU A 305 9.13 -22.61 -4.88
N LYS A 306 9.73 -21.77 -4.05
CA LYS A 306 9.28 -21.49 -2.67
C LYS A 306 8.40 -20.25 -2.57
N ILE A 307 8.38 -19.42 -3.61
CA ILE A 307 7.61 -18.17 -3.65
C ILE A 307 6.10 -18.47 -3.60
N ARG A 308 5.40 -17.73 -2.74
CA ARG A 308 3.96 -17.85 -2.54
C ARG A 308 3.30 -16.49 -2.69
N MET A 309 2.16 -16.46 -3.36
CA MET A 309 1.28 -15.28 -3.38
C MET A 309 0.60 -15.12 -2.02
N ALA A 310 0.33 -13.89 -1.62
CA ALA A 310 -0.38 -13.57 -0.38
C ALA A 310 -1.83 -14.07 -0.36
N MET A 311 -2.46 -14.17 -1.54
CA MET A 311 -3.81 -14.68 -1.74
C MET A 311 -3.80 -15.89 -2.65
N ALA A 312 -4.65 -16.88 -2.35
CA ALA A 312 -4.79 -18.09 -3.14
C ALA A 312 -5.52 -17.84 -4.46
N VAL A 313 -5.03 -18.49 -5.51
CA VAL A 313 -5.78 -18.72 -6.74
C VAL A 313 -6.39 -20.10 -6.67
N HIS A 314 -7.65 -20.25 -7.08
CA HIS A 314 -8.43 -21.46 -6.88
C HIS A 314 -8.51 -22.31 -8.16
N GLY A 315 -8.16 -23.57 -8.02
CA GLY A 315 -8.51 -24.63 -8.94
C GLY A 315 -9.40 -25.65 -8.19
N LYS A 316 -9.14 -26.94 -8.34
CA LYS A 316 -9.69 -27.98 -7.45
C LYS A 316 -9.29 -27.70 -5.99
N ASN A 317 -8.03 -27.25 -5.81
CA ASN A 317 -7.44 -26.85 -4.53
C ASN A 317 -7.11 -25.34 -4.53
N ARG A 318 -6.63 -24.83 -3.38
CA ARG A 318 -6.04 -23.49 -3.24
C ARG A 318 -4.58 -23.52 -3.70
N HIS A 319 -4.18 -22.61 -4.57
CA HIS A 319 -2.82 -22.48 -5.10
C HIS A 319 -2.19 -21.16 -4.63
N TYR A 320 -1.20 -21.25 -3.76
CA TYR A 320 -0.42 -20.10 -3.31
C TYR A 320 0.93 -20.03 -4.01
N ARG A 321 1.54 -21.18 -4.35
CA ARG A 321 2.87 -21.21 -4.97
C ARG A 321 2.83 -20.56 -6.34
N TRP A 322 3.56 -19.45 -6.47
CA TRP A 322 3.54 -18.60 -7.65
C TRP A 322 3.77 -19.40 -8.95
N LYS A 323 4.77 -20.31 -8.93
CA LYS A 323 5.16 -21.11 -10.10
C LYS A 323 4.11 -22.17 -10.51
N GLU A 324 3.23 -22.56 -9.60
CA GLU A 324 2.20 -23.58 -9.84
C GLU A 324 0.88 -22.99 -10.38
N ILE A 325 0.74 -21.65 -10.34
CA ILE A 325 -0.48 -20.96 -10.80
C ILE A 325 -0.49 -20.95 -12.33
N GLN A 326 -1.62 -21.35 -12.91
CA GLN A 326 -1.86 -21.47 -14.34
C GLN A 326 -3.14 -20.72 -14.75
N ALA A 327 -3.30 -20.43 -16.05
CA ALA A 327 -4.48 -19.73 -16.58
C ALA A 327 -5.81 -20.37 -16.14
N ARG A 328 -5.90 -21.69 -16.11
CA ARG A 328 -7.11 -22.43 -15.65
C ARG A 328 -7.50 -22.12 -14.21
N HIS A 329 -6.53 -21.85 -13.34
CA HIS A 329 -6.80 -21.51 -11.94
C HIS A 329 -7.41 -20.11 -11.82
N TRP A 330 -6.97 -19.16 -12.63
CA TRP A 330 -7.58 -17.83 -12.72
C TRP A 330 -9.00 -17.90 -13.24
N ILE A 331 -9.26 -18.70 -14.30
CA ILE A 331 -10.59 -18.91 -14.87
C ILE A 331 -11.53 -19.54 -13.82
N GLU A 332 -11.07 -20.56 -13.10
CA GLU A 332 -11.87 -21.20 -12.05
C GLU A 332 -12.13 -20.25 -10.86
N THR A 333 -11.12 -19.45 -10.45
CA THR A 333 -11.30 -18.43 -9.41
C THR A 333 -12.39 -17.42 -9.79
N ALA A 334 -12.32 -16.92 -11.01
CA ALA A 334 -13.29 -15.97 -11.55
C ALA A 334 -14.70 -16.58 -11.64
N ARG A 335 -14.80 -17.84 -12.09
CA ARG A 335 -16.06 -18.59 -12.14
C ARG A 335 -16.69 -18.71 -10.74
N ARG A 336 -15.90 -19.01 -9.70
CA ARG A 336 -16.38 -19.04 -8.29
C ARG A 336 -16.84 -17.67 -7.82
N CYS A 337 -16.26 -16.62 -8.36
CA CYS A 337 -16.68 -15.24 -8.09
C CYS A 337 -17.85 -14.77 -8.98
N GLY A 338 -18.38 -15.61 -9.90
CA GLY A 338 -19.43 -15.20 -10.83
C GLY A 338 -18.97 -14.25 -11.93
N ILE A 339 -17.69 -14.30 -12.33
CA ILE A 339 -17.14 -13.57 -13.48
C ILE A 339 -16.92 -14.58 -14.62
N ALA A 340 -17.64 -14.39 -15.73
CA ALA A 340 -17.56 -15.28 -16.89
C ALA A 340 -16.38 -14.98 -17.82
N GLU A 341 -15.93 -13.73 -17.88
CA GLU A 341 -15.04 -13.21 -18.94
C GLU A 341 -13.54 -13.27 -18.59
N MET A 342 -13.13 -14.10 -17.62
CA MET A 342 -11.74 -14.09 -17.16
C MET A 342 -10.73 -14.47 -18.24
N ARG A 343 -11.11 -15.34 -19.18
CA ARG A 343 -10.25 -15.69 -20.29
C ARG A 343 -9.89 -14.47 -21.14
N SER A 344 -10.89 -13.65 -21.50
CA SER A 344 -10.65 -12.41 -22.27
C SER A 344 -9.82 -11.38 -21.49
N VAL A 345 -10.00 -11.29 -20.17
CA VAL A 345 -9.16 -10.43 -19.31
C VAL A 345 -7.69 -10.87 -19.35
N ILE A 346 -7.43 -12.18 -19.28
CA ILE A 346 -6.06 -12.71 -19.36
C ILE A 346 -5.48 -12.46 -20.77
N GLU A 347 -6.24 -12.69 -21.83
CA GLU A 347 -5.82 -12.45 -23.22
C GLU A 347 -5.49 -10.97 -23.47
N GLU A 348 -6.31 -10.05 -22.96
CA GLU A 348 -6.07 -8.61 -23.00
C GLU A 348 -4.75 -8.26 -22.28
N VAL A 349 -4.55 -8.74 -21.05
CA VAL A 349 -3.33 -8.48 -20.28
C VAL A 349 -2.09 -9.00 -21.02
N ILE A 350 -2.12 -10.23 -21.55
CA ILE A 350 -1.02 -10.80 -22.33
C ILE A 350 -0.72 -9.96 -23.57
N THR A 351 -1.76 -9.53 -24.29
CA THR A 351 -1.61 -8.80 -25.56
C THR A 351 -1.05 -7.40 -25.33
N THR A 352 -1.42 -6.74 -24.23
CA THR A 352 -0.96 -5.40 -23.90
C THR A 352 0.44 -5.37 -23.26
N THR A 353 0.92 -6.49 -22.71
CA THR A 353 2.22 -6.57 -22.00
C THR A 353 3.39 -5.93 -22.77
N PRO A 354 3.62 -6.20 -24.08
CA PRO A 354 4.74 -5.58 -24.80
C PRO A 354 4.64 -4.05 -24.89
N GLN A 355 3.43 -3.50 -25.00
CA GLN A 355 3.20 -2.06 -25.00
C GLN A 355 3.44 -1.44 -23.64
N VAL A 356 2.98 -2.12 -22.58
CA VAL A 356 3.18 -1.71 -21.18
C VAL A 356 4.68 -1.63 -20.86
N ILE A 357 5.46 -2.64 -21.27
CA ILE A 357 6.93 -2.64 -21.06
C ILE A 357 7.56 -1.45 -21.78
N ARG A 358 7.27 -1.23 -23.07
CA ARG A 358 7.81 -0.08 -23.80
C ARG A 358 7.44 1.25 -23.17
N HIS A 359 6.20 1.37 -22.69
CA HIS A 359 5.77 2.58 -22.00
C HIS A 359 6.56 2.77 -20.70
N ALA A 360 6.63 1.77 -19.85
CA ALA A 360 7.37 1.84 -18.59
C ALA A 360 8.87 2.15 -18.82
N GLN A 361 9.49 1.53 -19.84
CA GLN A 361 10.87 1.82 -20.23
C GLN A 361 11.08 3.29 -20.60
N SER A 362 10.12 3.90 -21.29
CA SER A 362 10.20 5.32 -21.67
C SER A 362 10.06 6.30 -20.50
N GLN A 363 9.54 5.83 -19.37
CA GLN A 363 9.36 6.63 -18.15
C GLN A 363 10.53 6.51 -17.16
N ILE A 364 11.44 5.56 -17.36
CA ILE A 364 12.56 5.29 -16.44
C ILE A 364 13.43 6.56 -16.29
N PRO A 365 13.61 7.05 -15.05
CA PRO A 365 14.42 8.23 -14.81
C PRO A 365 15.93 7.93 -15.02
N LYS A 366 16.69 8.96 -15.33
CA LYS A 366 18.16 8.85 -15.49
C LYS A 366 18.81 8.31 -14.21
N GLY A 367 19.68 7.30 -14.37
CA GLY A 367 20.39 6.68 -13.24
C GLY A 367 19.58 5.60 -12.49
N PHE A 368 18.45 5.17 -13.07
CA PHE A 368 17.71 4.02 -12.57
C PHE A 368 18.56 2.74 -12.71
N PRO A 369 18.55 1.82 -11.72
CA PRO A 369 19.35 0.60 -11.79
C PRO A 369 18.87 -0.36 -12.88
N ASP A 370 19.71 -0.64 -13.89
CA ASP A 370 19.39 -1.56 -15.01
C ASP A 370 18.97 -2.94 -14.50
N LEU A 371 19.68 -3.47 -13.49
CA LEU A 371 19.37 -4.78 -12.90
C LEU A 371 17.91 -4.89 -12.43
N ILE A 372 17.34 -3.83 -11.87
CA ILE A 372 15.94 -3.81 -11.42
C ILE A 372 15.01 -3.80 -12.64
N ALA A 373 15.27 -2.91 -13.59
CA ALA A 373 14.45 -2.79 -14.81
C ALA A 373 14.44 -4.10 -15.60
N ASP A 374 15.62 -4.64 -15.91
CA ASP A 374 15.78 -5.85 -16.71
C ASP A 374 15.11 -7.06 -16.03
N SER A 375 15.36 -7.26 -14.73
CA SER A 375 14.77 -8.40 -14.02
C SER A 375 13.24 -8.34 -13.98
N VAL A 376 12.64 -7.16 -13.82
CA VAL A 376 11.18 -6.99 -13.80
C VAL A 376 10.60 -7.18 -15.20
N PHE A 377 11.20 -6.60 -16.26
CA PHE A 377 10.69 -6.71 -17.62
C PHE A 377 10.84 -8.13 -18.17
N ASP A 378 11.97 -8.79 -17.94
CA ASP A 378 12.18 -10.17 -18.34
C ASP A 378 11.23 -11.12 -17.64
N GLY A 379 11.04 -10.93 -16.33
CA GLY A 379 10.09 -11.70 -15.54
C GLY A 379 8.66 -11.52 -16.03
N LEU A 380 8.23 -10.28 -16.25
CA LEU A 380 6.92 -9.94 -16.78
C LEU A 380 6.66 -10.58 -18.15
N ASN A 381 7.63 -10.50 -19.07
CA ASN A 381 7.56 -11.15 -20.38
C ASN A 381 7.46 -12.68 -20.27
N ALA A 382 8.27 -13.29 -19.40
CA ALA A 382 8.26 -14.73 -19.18
C ALA A 382 6.92 -15.21 -18.62
N ALA A 383 6.35 -14.51 -17.65
CA ALA A 383 5.07 -14.83 -17.04
C ALA A 383 3.91 -14.66 -18.05
N ALA A 384 3.90 -13.59 -18.86
CA ALA A 384 2.91 -13.40 -19.91
C ALA A 384 2.98 -14.51 -20.96
N LYS A 385 4.18 -14.95 -21.36
CA LYS A 385 4.40 -16.09 -22.26
C LYS A 385 3.89 -17.40 -21.65
N GLN A 386 4.09 -17.60 -20.35
CA GLN A 386 3.55 -18.77 -19.62
C GLN A 386 2.02 -18.79 -19.71
N LEU A 387 1.32 -17.70 -19.36
CA LEU A 387 -0.15 -17.65 -19.46
C LEU A 387 -0.65 -17.89 -20.89
N ARG A 388 0.04 -17.34 -21.89
CA ARG A 388 -0.30 -17.58 -23.31
C ARG A 388 -0.24 -19.07 -23.66
N ASN A 389 0.85 -19.74 -23.24
CA ASN A 389 1.02 -21.17 -23.46
C ASN A 389 -0.02 -21.99 -22.73
N ASP A 390 -0.42 -21.58 -21.51
CA ASP A 390 -1.44 -22.25 -20.72
C ASP A 390 -2.83 -22.12 -21.34
N LEU A 391 -3.16 -20.97 -21.93
CA LEU A 391 -4.43 -20.77 -22.65
C LEU A 391 -4.51 -21.55 -23.97
N ALA A 392 -3.38 -21.90 -24.56
CA ALA A 392 -3.33 -22.69 -25.81
C ALA A 392 -3.47 -24.21 -25.55
N LYS A 393 -3.34 -24.65 -24.29
CA LYS A 393 -3.58 -26.06 -23.94
C LYS A 393 -5.07 -26.36 -23.97
N PRO A 394 -5.49 -27.53 -24.53
CA PRO A 394 -6.89 -27.94 -24.56
C PRO A 394 -7.51 -28.13 -23.20
#